data_d557818d3d58f1cf20e4f8d52ffc7217
#
_entry.id   d557818d3d58f1cf20e4f8d52ffc7217
#
_cell.length_a   1.000
_cell.length_b   1.000
_cell.length_c   1.000
_cell.angle_alpha   90.00
_cell.angle_beta   90.00
_cell.angle_gamma   90.00
#
_symmetry.space_group_name_H-M   'P 1'
#
loop_
_entity.id
_entity.type
_entity.pdbx_description
1 polymer ?
#
loop_
_entity_poly.entity_id
_entity_poly.type
_entity_poly.pdbx_seq_one_letter_code
_entity_poly.pdbx_strand_id
1 'polypeptide(L)'
;LHRRNPRAQQILVAAGIGSTPFLAWLESLQDTPGQAPAADLHYCTRDRETDPFIARLESLCASLPGIKLKVHGSRQGEVLTAAGMLAAKDRSRRTEVWFCGPQGLSEKLRKGLDAAWPGNLRFHQEAFEMR
;
A
#
# COMPACT_ATOMS: atom_id res chain seq x y z
N LEU A 1 9.76 0.12 -6.06
CA LEU A 1 9.01 1.39 -6.15
C LEU A 1 9.62 2.39 -7.11
N HIS A 2 10.91 2.37 -7.32
CA HIS A 2 11.55 3.24 -8.30
C HIS A 2 11.24 2.85 -9.76
N ARG A 3 10.64 1.67 -9.98
CA ARG A 3 10.17 1.23 -11.29
C ARG A 3 8.72 1.59 -11.56
N ARG A 4 8.09 2.33 -10.67
CA ARG A 4 6.68 2.66 -10.82
C ARG A 4 6.43 3.50 -12.07
N ASN A 5 5.26 3.29 -12.67
CA ASN A 5 4.78 4.14 -13.74
C ASN A 5 4.17 5.41 -13.12
N PRO A 6 4.77 6.60 -13.34
CA PRO A 6 4.27 7.81 -12.68
C PRO A 6 2.86 8.24 -13.12
N ARG A 7 2.37 7.68 -14.23
CA ARG A 7 1.00 7.96 -14.70
C ARG A 7 -0.03 6.99 -14.15
N ALA A 8 0.42 5.88 -13.54
CA ALA A 8 -0.49 4.91 -12.97
C ALA A 8 -0.94 5.33 -11.57
N GLN A 9 -2.12 4.91 -11.19
CA GLN A 9 -2.56 5.01 -9.80
C GLN A 9 -1.72 4.06 -8.96
N GLN A 10 -1.26 4.52 -7.80
CA GLN A 10 -0.37 3.74 -6.94
C GLN A 10 -1.12 3.30 -5.69
N ILE A 11 -1.12 2.01 -5.44
CA ILE A 11 -1.68 1.42 -4.23
C ILE A 11 -0.60 0.59 -3.56
N LEU A 12 -0.29 0.91 -2.32
CA LEU A 12 0.73 0.22 -1.53
C LEU A 12 0.05 -0.57 -0.44
N VAL A 13 0.45 -1.82 -0.25
CA VAL A 13 -0.11 -2.69 0.79
C VAL A 13 1.01 -3.28 1.61
N ALA A 14 1.01 -3.01 2.90
CA ALA A 14 1.97 -3.55 3.85
C ALA A 14 1.24 -4.34 4.94
N ALA A 15 1.74 -5.52 5.26
CA ALA A 15 1.14 -6.37 6.28
C ALA A 15 2.22 -7.05 7.12
N GLY A 16 2.06 -6.99 8.44
CA GLY A 16 2.97 -7.63 9.38
C GLY A 16 4.39 -7.10 9.27
N ILE A 17 5.37 -7.99 9.35
CA ILE A 17 6.79 -7.61 9.27
C ILE A 17 7.17 -7.07 7.88
N GLY A 18 6.31 -7.26 6.90
CA GLY A 18 6.53 -6.73 5.56
C GLY A 18 6.44 -5.21 5.48
N SER A 19 6.05 -4.53 6.56
CA SER A 19 5.97 -3.06 6.57
C SER A 19 7.32 -2.38 6.55
N THR A 20 8.40 -3.06 6.97
CA THR A 20 9.75 -2.47 7.10
C THR A 20 10.25 -1.81 5.82
N PRO A 21 10.15 -2.42 4.64
CA PRO A 21 10.58 -1.75 3.39
C PRO A 21 9.82 -0.46 3.11
N PHE A 22 8.53 -0.42 3.43
CA PHE A 22 7.74 0.80 3.24
C PHE A 22 8.17 1.91 4.21
N LEU A 23 8.50 1.55 5.44
CA LEU A 23 9.02 2.53 6.39
C LEU A 23 10.30 3.17 5.87
N ALA A 24 11.24 2.37 5.40
CA ALA A 24 12.49 2.85 4.83
C ALA A 24 12.25 3.77 3.63
N TRP A 25 11.32 3.38 2.76
CA TRP A 25 10.97 4.19 1.60
C TRP A 25 10.35 5.52 2.00
N LEU A 26 9.39 5.52 2.93
CA LEU A 26 8.78 6.75 3.42
C LEU A 26 9.80 7.66 4.08
N GLU A 27 10.73 7.09 4.85
CA GLU A 27 11.80 7.86 5.46
C GLU A 27 12.69 8.53 4.40
N SER A 28 12.98 7.83 3.31
CA SER A 28 13.78 8.38 2.22
C SER A 28 13.11 9.57 1.53
N LEU A 29 11.78 9.63 1.54
CA LEU A 29 11.04 10.72 0.92
C LEU A 29 10.98 12.00 1.76
N GLN A 30 11.35 11.93 3.04
CA GLN A 30 11.28 13.09 3.92
C GLN A 30 12.19 14.23 3.45
N ASP A 31 13.30 13.90 2.82
CA ASP A 31 14.25 14.89 2.31
C ASP A 31 13.81 15.53 0.99
N THR A 32 12.90 14.88 0.28
CA THR A 32 12.41 15.34 -1.03
C THR A 32 10.90 15.16 -1.12
N PRO A 33 10.11 15.81 -0.25
CA PRO A 33 8.67 15.56 -0.19
C PRO A 33 7.93 15.90 -1.48
N GLY A 34 8.45 16.83 -2.28
CA GLY A 34 7.88 17.17 -3.58
C GLY A 34 8.00 16.07 -4.63
N GLN A 35 8.85 15.08 -4.39
CA GLN A 35 9.01 13.92 -5.28
C GLN A 35 8.20 12.71 -4.85
N ALA A 36 7.47 12.82 -3.73
CA ALA A 36 6.63 11.73 -3.27
C ALA A 36 5.47 11.50 -4.24
N PRO A 37 5.17 10.25 -4.61
CA PRO A 37 4.03 9.97 -5.48
C PRO A 37 2.72 10.18 -4.74
N ALA A 38 1.64 10.40 -5.50
CA ALA A 38 0.31 10.27 -4.96
C ALA A 38 0.00 8.77 -4.87
N ALA A 39 -0.35 8.30 -3.68
CA ALA A 39 -0.57 6.87 -3.45
C ALA A 39 -1.49 6.64 -2.27
N ASP A 40 -2.21 5.52 -2.31
CA ASP A 40 -2.88 5.00 -1.12
C ASP A 40 -1.95 3.99 -0.47
N LEU A 41 -1.74 4.11 0.83
CA LEU A 41 -0.97 3.15 1.59
C LEU A 41 -1.90 2.43 2.56
N HIS A 42 -2.14 1.14 2.32
CA HIS A 42 -2.93 0.30 3.19
C HIS A 42 -1.98 -0.47 4.11
N TYR A 43 -2.11 -0.23 5.40
CA TYR A 43 -1.35 -0.95 6.41
C TYR A 43 -2.28 -1.92 7.14
N CYS A 44 -2.01 -3.22 6.99
CA CYS A 44 -2.80 -4.27 7.61
C CYS A 44 -2.08 -4.75 8.87
N THR A 45 -2.75 -4.66 9.99
CA THR A 45 -2.24 -5.08 11.28
C THR A 45 -3.24 -6.00 11.97
N ARG A 46 -2.75 -6.77 12.93
CA ARG A 46 -3.62 -7.60 13.76
C ARG A 46 -4.46 -6.74 14.72
N ASP A 47 -3.82 -5.78 15.38
CA ASP A 47 -4.49 -4.95 16.37
C ASP A 47 -4.06 -3.50 16.19
N ARG A 48 -4.98 -2.70 15.70
CA ARG A 48 -4.74 -1.28 15.44
C ARG A 48 -4.48 -0.49 16.72
N GLU A 49 -4.98 -0.95 17.85
CA GLU A 49 -4.85 -0.23 19.11
C GLU A 49 -3.51 -0.44 19.80
N THR A 50 -2.79 -1.52 19.46
CA THR A 50 -1.54 -1.87 20.12
C THR A 50 -0.32 -1.86 19.20
N ASP A 51 -0.51 -1.66 17.91
CA ASP A 51 0.58 -1.70 16.94
C ASP A 51 1.43 -0.43 17.01
N PRO A 52 2.70 -0.53 17.42
CA PRO A 52 3.55 0.66 17.58
C PRO A 52 3.97 1.31 16.26
N PHE A 53 3.87 0.59 15.14
CA PHE A 53 4.25 1.13 13.84
C PHE A 53 3.25 2.16 13.31
N ILE A 54 2.02 2.15 13.79
CA ILE A 54 0.99 3.06 13.27
C ILE A 54 1.37 4.52 13.51
N ALA A 55 1.80 4.86 14.71
CA ALA A 55 2.19 6.23 15.03
C ALA A 55 3.36 6.68 14.13
N ARG A 56 4.31 5.78 13.86
CA ARG A 56 5.43 6.07 12.98
C ARG A 56 4.96 6.32 11.54
N LEU A 57 4.08 5.48 11.04
CA LEU A 57 3.52 5.64 9.70
C LEU A 57 2.74 6.94 9.58
N GLU A 58 1.93 7.25 10.56
CA GLU A 58 1.14 8.50 10.58
C GLU A 58 2.06 9.72 10.56
N SER A 59 3.12 9.69 11.34
CA SER A 59 4.09 10.78 11.40
C SER A 59 4.79 10.98 10.05
N LEU A 60 5.22 9.88 9.42
CA LEU A 60 5.88 9.96 8.12
C LEU A 60 4.95 10.46 7.03
N CYS A 61 3.71 9.96 7.00
CA CYS A 61 2.74 10.35 5.99
C CYS A 61 2.23 11.77 6.17
N ALA A 62 2.29 12.31 7.38
CA ALA A 62 1.85 13.68 7.65
C ALA A 62 2.63 14.72 6.83
N SER A 63 3.89 14.45 6.54
CA SER A 63 4.73 15.33 5.73
C SER A 63 4.66 15.02 4.23
N LEU A 64 3.87 14.02 3.83
CA LEU A 64 3.74 13.57 2.45
C LEU A 64 2.26 13.58 2.04
N PRO A 65 1.70 14.76 1.75
CA PRO A 65 0.24 14.90 1.60
C PRO A 65 -0.37 14.10 0.45
N GLY A 66 0.44 13.69 -0.53
CA GLY A 66 -0.03 12.83 -1.62
C GLY A 66 -0.20 11.37 -1.22
N ILE A 67 0.35 10.96 -0.08
CA ILE A 67 0.23 9.59 0.40
C ILE A 67 -0.86 9.52 1.46
N LYS A 68 -1.90 8.74 1.18
CA LYS A 68 -3.05 8.56 2.06
C LYS A 68 -2.92 7.24 2.80
N LEU A 69 -2.75 7.32 4.10
CA LEU A 69 -2.63 6.13 4.95
C LEU A 69 -4.01 5.64 5.38
N LYS A 70 -4.23 4.34 5.21
CA LYS A 70 -5.43 3.64 5.68
C LYS A 70 -4.99 2.43 6.48
N VAL A 71 -5.40 2.37 7.74
CA VAL A 71 -5.02 1.28 8.65
C VAL A 71 -6.18 0.31 8.78
N HIS A 72 -5.88 -0.98 8.68
CA HIS A 72 -6.87 -2.05 8.79
C HIS A 72 -6.44 -3.01 9.90
N GLY A 73 -7.22 -3.05 10.98
CA GLY A 73 -6.96 -3.94 12.11
C GLY A 73 -7.92 -5.12 12.10
N SER A 74 -7.38 -6.35 12.00
CA SER A 74 -8.23 -7.54 11.93
C SER A 74 -9.00 -7.77 13.24
N ARG A 75 -8.43 -7.43 14.38
CA ARG A 75 -9.13 -7.53 15.67
C ARG A 75 -10.30 -6.56 15.77
N GLN A 76 -10.23 -5.46 15.03
CA GLN A 76 -11.32 -4.47 14.97
C GLN A 76 -12.32 -4.80 13.86
N GLY A 77 -12.20 -5.96 13.22
CA GLY A 77 -13.09 -6.36 12.13
C GLY A 77 -12.81 -5.68 10.81
N GLU A 78 -11.68 -5.02 10.68
CA GLU A 78 -11.31 -4.29 9.47
C GLU A 78 -10.47 -5.20 8.59
N VAL A 79 -11.05 -5.67 7.50
CA VAL A 79 -10.37 -6.57 6.55
C VAL A 79 -10.20 -5.86 5.22
N LEU A 80 -8.96 -5.81 4.74
CA LEU A 80 -8.69 -5.23 3.43
C LEU A 80 -9.21 -6.17 2.33
N THR A 81 -9.98 -5.59 1.41
CA THR A 81 -10.52 -6.31 0.26
C THR A 81 -10.12 -5.62 -1.04
N ALA A 82 -10.16 -6.36 -2.14
CA ALA A 82 -9.92 -5.77 -3.46
C ALA A 82 -10.91 -4.64 -3.74
N ALA A 83 -12.18 -4.84 -3.41
CA ALA A 83 -13.20 -3.81 -3.59
C ALA A 83 -12.87 -2.54 -2.80
N GLY A 84 -12.42 -2.69 -1.56
CA GLY A 84 -12.02 -1.57 -0.73
C GLY A 84 -10.82 -0.81 -1.27
N MET A 85 -9.85 -1.53 -1.83
CA MET A 85 -8.67 -0.91 -2.44
C MET A 85 -9.03 -0.08 -3.66
N LEU A 86 -10.01 -0.53 -4.44
CA LEU A 86 -10.36 0.09 -5.72
C LEU A 86 -11.52 1.09 -5.64
N ALA A 87 -12.15 1.24 -4.48
CA ALA A 87 -13.41 1.98 -4.32
C ALA A 87 -13.37 3.42 -4.83
N ALA A 88 -12.25 4.11 -4.66
CA ALA A 88 -12.11 5.51 -5.09
C ALA A 88 -11.17 5.66 -6.27
N LYS A 89 -10.87 4.56 -6.97
CA LYS A 89 -9.93 4.58 -8.07
C LYS A 89 -10.62 4.73 -9.41
N ASP A 90 -9.93 5.38 -10.35
CA ASP A 90 -10.41 5.55 -11.71
C ASP A 90 -10.12 4.27 -12.52
N ARG A 91 -11.18 3.58 -12.92
CA ARG A 91 -11.07 2.30 -13.62
C ARG A 91 -10.44 2.44 -15.01
N SER A 92 -10.51 3.62 -15.60
CA SER A 92 -9.91 3.86 -16.92
C SER A 92 -8.40 4.04 -16.86
N ARG A 93 -7.85 4.30 -15.68
CA ARG A 93 -6.41 4.52 -15.49
C ARG A 93 -5.73 3.23 -15.12
N ARG A 94 -4.52 3.06 -15.65
CA ARG A 94 -3.65 1.97 -15.22
C ARG A 94 -3.37 2.08 -13.73
N THR A 95 -3.39 0.95 -13.03
CA THR A 95 -3.18 0.90 -11.59
C THR A 95 -2.09 -0.09 -11.26
N GLU A 96 -1.18 0.30 -10.37
CA GLU A 96 -0.14 -0.56 -9.86
C GLU A 96 -0.35 -0.80 -8.38
N VAL A 97 -0.27 -2.07 -7.98
CA VAL A 97 -0.35 -2.48 -6.57
C VAL A 97 1.00 -3.04 -6.16
N TRP A 98 1.54 -2.52 -5.08
CA TRP A 98 2.82 -2.94 -4.50
C TRP A 98 2.54 -3.59 -3.16
N PHE A 99 2.84 -4.86 -3.04
CA PHE A 99 2.50 -5.64 -1.87
C PHE A 99 3.72 -6.13 -1.11
N CYS A 100 3.70 -6.00 0.22
CA CYS A 100 4.69 -6.60 1.11
C CYS A 100 3.98 -7.22 2.30
N GLY A 101 4.08 -8.54 2.44
CA GLY A 101 3.43 -9.27 3.52
C GLY A 101 3.32 -10.75 3.23
N PRO A 102 2.44 -11.44 3.97
CA PRO A 102 2.26 -12.89 3.81
C PRO A 102 1.73 -13.28 2.44
N GLN A 103 2.21 -14.42 1.94
CA GLN A 103 1.82 -14.91 0.61
C GLN A 103 0.33 -15.22 0.51
N GLY A 104 -0.29 -15.74 1.57
CA GLY A 104 -1.72 -16.04 1.56
C GLY A 104 -2.58 -14.81 1.32
N LEU A 105 -2.23 -13.69 1.95
CA LEU A 105 -2.92 -12.43 1.72
C LEU A 105 -2.67 -11.90 0.31
N SER A 106 -1.43 -12.01 -0.16
CA SER A 106 -1.05 -11.64 -1.53
C SER A 106 -1.91 -12.35 -2.56
N GLU A 107 -2.04 -13.66 -2.44
CA GLU A 107 -2.82 -14.46 -3.38
C GLU A 107 -4.29 -14.09 -3.37
N LYS A 108 -4.85 -13.89 -2.18
CA LYS A 108 -6.25 -13.51 -2.02
C LYS A 108 -6.54 -12.16 -2.66
N LEU A 109 -5.69 -11.18 -2.41
CA LEU A 109 -5.85 -9.84 -2.98
C LEU A 109 -5.66 -9.86 -4.50
N ARG A 110 -4.65 -10.59 -4.97
CA ARG A 110 -4.39 -10.70 -6.42
C ARG A 110 -5.59 -11.27 -7.16
N LYS A 111 -6.19 -12.34 -6.64
CA LYS A 111 -7.38 -12.92 -7.26
C LYS A 111 -8.53 -11.92 -7.34
N GLY A 112 -8.79 -11.22 -6.24
CA GLY A 112 -9.86 -10.23 -6.20
C GLY A 112 -9.61 -9.07 -7.13
N LEU A 113 -8.36 -8.60 -7.21
CA LEU A 113 -8.00 -7.47 -8.07
C LEU A 113 -8.07 -7.86 -9.56
N ASP A 114 -7.57 -9.05 -9.91
CA ASP A 114 -7.62 -9.53 -11.29
C ASP A 114 -9.06 -9.71 -11.77
N ALA A 115 -9.94 -10.18 -10.89
CA ALA A 115 -11.36 -10.34 -11.23
C ALA A 115 -12.05 -8.98 -11.39
N ALA A 116 -11.69 -8.00 -10.59
CA ALA A 116 -12.32 -6.69 -10.61
C ALA A 116 -11.87 -5.82 -11.79
N TRP A 117 -10.58 -5.83 -12.09
CA TRP A 117 -9.97 -4.95 -13.10
C TRP A 117 -9.04 -5.72 -14.03
N PRO A 118 -9.58 -6.63 -14.85
CA PRO A 118 -8.74 -7.40 -15.77
C PRO A 118 -8.07 -6.49 -16.79
N GLY A 119 -6.76 -6.68 -16.96
CA GLY A 119 -5.99 -6.02 -18.00
C GLY A 119 -5.51 -4.61 -17.70
N ASN A 120 -5.97 -3.98 -16.63
CA ASN A 120 -5.59 -2.60 -16.32
C ASN A 120 -4.92 -2.45 -14.95
N LEU A 121 -4.53 -3.55 -14.34
CA LEU A 121 -3.91 -3.56 -13.04
C LEU A 121 -2.67 -4.44 -13.06
N ARG A 122 -1.59 -3.96 -12.45
CA ARG A 122 -0.36 -4.70 -12.31
C ARG A 122 -0.06 -4.91 -10.82
N PHE A 123 0.20 -6.15 -10.45
CA PHE A 123 0.49 -6.52 -9.07
C PHE A 123 1.97 -6.82 -8.92
N HIS A 124 2.65 -6.09 -8.02
CA HIS A 124 4.08 -6.25 -7.77
C HIS A 124 4.29 -6.79 -6.36
N GLN A 125 4.96 -7.91 -6.24
CA GLN A 125 5.27 -8.50 -4.95
C GLN A 125 6.75 -8.44 -4.62
N GLU A 126 7.62 -8.71 -5.58
CA GLU A 126 9.07 -8.70 -5.39
C GLU A 126 9.66 -7.30 -5.29
N ALA A 127 8.87 -6.26 -5.47
CA ALA A 127 9.32 -4.88 -5.40
C ALA A 127 9.88 -4.51 -4.02
N PHE A 128 9.68 -5.37 -3.05
CA PHE A 128 10.13 -5.13 -1.68
C PHE A 128 11.53 -5.59 -1.41
N GLU A 129 12.20 -6.12 -2.37
CA GLU A 129 13.63 -6.26 -2.29
C GLU A 129 14.25 -4.90 -2.57
N MET A 130 14.06 -4.01 -1.64
CA MET A 130 14.65 -2.68 -1.71
C MET A 130 16.09 -2.76 -1.25
N ARG A 131 16.97 -2.71 -2.16
CA ARG A 131 18.38 -2.80 -1.90
C ARG A 131 19.10 -1.51 -2.24
#